data_660f957c4fc7b5d2a2f304df03a8a41e
#
_entry.id   660f957c4fc7b5d2a2f304df03a8a41e
#
_cell.length_a   1.000
_cell.length_b   1.000
_cell.length_c   1.000
_cell.angle_alpha   90.00
_cell.angle_beta   90.00
_cell.angle_gamma   90.00
#
_symmetry.space_group_name_H-M   'P 1'
#
loop_
_entity.id
_entity.type
_entity.pdbx_description
1 polymer ?
#
loop_
_entity_poly.entity_id
_entity_poly.type
_entity_poly.pdbx_seq_one_letter_code
_entity_poly.pdbx_strand_id
1 'polypeptide(L)'
;YKRQHKHDTDRLPIETKFEEVYQFRFNPKNGFGAQFLNPNEKSFGPVHHIKDGSTILIDKGYHPCVAAPGFQMYYFTIIVGKTQRSLVQYFHPDYEYQLETIPGIKDMIKNFK
;
A
#
# COMPACT_ATOMS: atom_id res chain seq x y z
N TYR A 1 6.84 -5.43 -5.06
CA TYR A 1 5.41 -5.45 -5.39
C TYR A 1 4.58 -5.28 -4.13
N LYS A 2 3.75 -4.26 -4.09
CA LYS A 2 2.83 -4.01 -2.98
C LYS A 2 1.39 -4.28 -3.42
N ARG A 3 0.65 -4.94 -2.57
CA ARG A 3 -0.74 -5.38 -2.76
C ARG A 3 -1.71 -4.23 -3.01
N GLN A 4 -2.73 -4.51 -3.78
CA GLN A 4 -3.80 -3.56 -4.01
C GLN A 4 -4.81 -3.60 -2.85
N HIS A 5 -4.61 -2.70 -1.89
CA HIS A 5 -5.47 -2.52 -0.71
C HIS A 5 -5.70 -1.03 -0.44
N LYS A 6 -6.65 -0.73 0.43
CA LYS A 6 -6.98 0.64 0.84
C LYS A 6 -7.29 0.72 2.34
N HIS A 7 -7.27 1.94 2.89
CA HIS A 7 -7.54 2.25 4.30
C HIS A 7 -8.49 3.43 4.47
N ASP A 8 -9.22 3.82 3.45
CA ASP A 8 -9.99 5.06 3.40
C ASP A 8 -11.45 4.93 3.84
N THR A 9 -11.84 3.76 4.36
CA THR A 9 -13.20 3.51 4.83
C THR A 9 -13.24 3.26 6.32
N ASP A 10 -14.13 3.98 7.01
CA ASP A 10 -14.46 3.66 8.40
C ASP A 10 -15.29 2.37 8.45
N ARG A 11 -14.76 1.37 9.11
CA ARG A 11 -15.43 0.08 9.35
C ARG A 11 -15.47 -0.22 10.84
N LEU A 12 -16.00 0.73 11.62
CA LEU A 12 -16.11 0.58 13.06
C LEU A 12 -17.01 -0.61 13.44
N PRO A 13 -16.66 -1.38 14.46
CA PRO A 13 -15.50 -1.21 15.37
C PRO A 13 -14.20 -1.84 14.85
N ILE A 14 -14.16 -2.35 13.62
CA ILE A 14 -13.04 -3.14 13.10
C ILE A 14 -11.86 -2.25 12.70
N GLU A 15 -12.12 -1.17 11.98
CA GLU A 15 -11.10 -0.29 11.42
C GLU A 15 -11.59 1.14 11.31
N THR A 16 -10.72 2.11 11.59
CA THR A 16 -10.92 3.52 11.25
C THR A 16 -10.22 3.87 9.95
N LYS A 17 -10.66 4.97 9.34
CA LYS A 17 -9.96 5.53 8.18
C LYS A 17 -8.54 5.94 8.56
N PHE A 18 -7.56 5.55 7.72
CA PHE A 18 -6.16 5.93 7.85
C PHE A 18 -5.70 6.77 6.65
N GLU A 19 -4.83 7.71 6.95
CA GLU A 19 -3.95 8.36 5.97
C GLU A 19 -2.58 7.72 6.06
N GLU A 20 -1.89 7.58 4.94
CA GLU A 20 -0.62 6.90 4.87
C GLU A 20 0.43 7.74 4.14
N VAL A 21 1.66 7.70 4.62
CA VAL A 21 2.82 8.32 3.97
C VAL A 21 3.81 7.23 3.62
N TYR A 22 4.30 7.22 2.39
CA TYR A 22 5.40 6.38 1.95
C TYR A 22 6.64 7.20 1.67
N GLN A 23 7.79 6.76 2.17
CA GLN A 23 9.10 7.20 1.73
C GLN A 23 9.83 6.02 1.10
N PHE A 24 10.28 6.19 -0.13
CA PHE A 24 10.91 5.14 -0.92
C PHE A 24 12.44 5.23 -0.90
N ARG A 25 13.08 4.06 -0.89
CA ARG A 25 14.51 3.88 -1.11
C ARG A 25 14.74 2.78 -2.13
N PHE A 26 15.75 2.97 -2.96
CA PHE A 26 16.14 1.99 -3.97
C PHE A 26 17.59 1.55 -3.82
N ASN A 27 17.84 0.30 -4.17
CA ASN A 27 19.19 -0.25 -4.29
C ASN A 27 19.31 -0.98 -5.65
N PRO A 28 20.26 -0.56 -6.51
CA PRO A 28 21.08 0.64 -6.38
C PRO A 28 20.24 1.95 -6.42
N LYS A 29 20.83 3.06 -6.00
CA LYS A 29 20.11 4.35 -5.83
C LYS A 29 19.52 4.96 -7.12
N ASN A 30 19.97 4.53 -8.27
CA ASN A 30 19.39 4.92 -9.56
C ASN A 30 18.13 4.11 -9.93
N GLY A 31 17.69 3.22 -9.03
CA GLY A 31 16.46 2.47 -9.20
C GLY A 31 15.21 3.34 -9.20
N PHE A 32 14.17 2.83 -9.82
CA PHE A 32 12.90 3.52 -9.93
C PHE A 32 11.72 2.53 -9.92
N GLY A 33 10.53 3.08 -9.82
CA GLY A 33 9.29 2.33 -9.81
C GLY A 33 8.08 3.20 -10.05
N ALA A 34 6.91 2.68 -9.75
CA ALA A 34 5.65 3.39 -9.89
C ALA A 34 4.75 3.18 -8.66
N GLN A 35 4.11 4.25 -8.22
CA GLN A 35 3.02 4.25 -7.25
C GLN A 35 1.71 4.51 -7.97
N PHE A 36 0.78 3.58 -7.90
CA PHE A 36 -0.56 3.71 -8.46
C PHE A 36 -1.52 4.21 -7.38
N LEU A 37 -2.45 5.08 -7.75
CA LEU A 37 -3.51 5.56 -6.86
C LEU A 37 -4.87 5.37 -7.54
N ASN A 38 -5.53 4.24 -7.28
CA ASN A 38 -6.81 3.90 -7.89
C ASN A 38 -7.96 4.24 -6.93
N PRO A 39 -8.88 5.15 -7.30
CA PRO A 39 -9.92 5.64 -6.38
C PRO A 39 -10.92 4.56 -5.95
N ASN A 40 -11.17 3.58 -6.80
CA ASN A 40 -12.10 2.48 -6.54
C ASN A 40 -11.74 1.25 -7.39
N GLU A 41 -12.58 0.20 -7.31
CA GLU A 41 -12.37 -1.07 -8.02
C GLU A 41 -12.50 -0.97 -9.56
N LYS A 42 -13.16 0.05 -10.06
CA LYS A 42 -13.50 0.20 -11.49
C LYS A 42 -12.71 1.27 -12.23
N SER A 43 -11.99 2.11 -11.49
CA SER A 43 -11.34 3.29 -12.06
C SER A 43 -9.85 3.25 -11.84
N PHE A 44 -9.11 3.55 -12.89
CA PHE A 44 -7.68 3.84 -12.80
C PHE A 44 -7.48 5.30 -12.41
N GLY A 45 -6.52 5.53 -11.54
CA GLY A 45 -6.12 6.85 -11.10
C GLY A 45 -4.71 7.22 -11.59
N PRO A 46 -4.12 8.28 -11.05
CA PRO A 46 -2.79 8.71 -11.42
C PRO A 46 -1.73 7.67 -11.06
N VAL A 47 -0.66 7.68 -11.86
CA VAL A 47 0.55 6.89 -11.63
C VAL A 47 1.71 7.84 -11.41
N HIS A 48 2.37 7.71 -10.28
CA HIS A 48 3.52 8.51 -9.94
C HIS A 48 4.82 7.73 -10.15
N HIS A 49 5.74 8.30 -10.92
CA HIS A 49 7.10 7.80 -11.00
C HIS A 49 7.78 8.02 -9.66
N ILE A 50 8.32 6.96 -9.06
CA ILE A 50 9.05 7.01 -7.79
C ILE A 50 10.51 6.63 -7.98
N LYS A 51 11.37 7.27 -7.22
CA LYS A 51 12.81 7.07 -7.19
C LYS A 51 13.32 7.10 -5.76
N ASP A 52 14.62 6.89 -5.57
CA ASP A 52 15.22 6.98 -4.23
C ASP A 52 14.94 8.35 -3.59
N GLY A 53 14.39 8.33 -2.37
CA GLY A 53 13.98 9.52 -1.63
C GLY A 53 12.58 10.06 -1.94
N SER A 54 11.85 9.51 -2.90
CA SER A 54 10.46 9.93 -3.17
C SER A 54 9.56 9.73 -1.95
N THR A 55 8.68 10.70 -1.70
CA THR A 55 7.66 10.64 -0.65
C THR A 55 6.29 10.84 -1.25
N ILE A 56 5.34 9.96 -0.94
CA ILE A 56 3.96 10.00 -1.42
C ILE A 56 3.00 10.03 -0.24
N LEU A 57 2.07 10.98 -0.27
CA LEU A 57 0.94 11.06 0.66
C LEU A 57 -0.25 10.33 0.06
N ILE A 58 -0.87 9.44 0.85
CA ILE A 58 -2.02 8.64 0.42
C ILE A 58 -3.16 8.90 1.39
N ASP A 59 -4.17 9.62 0.95
CA ASP A 59 -5.37 9.94 1.71
C ASP A 59 -6.52 8.98 1.45
N LYS A 60 -6.54 8.36 0.27
CA LYS A 60 -7.63 7.47 -0.18
C LYS A 60 -7.21 6.54 -1.31
N GLY A 61 -8.03 5.51 -1.52
CA GLY A 61 -7.97 4.61 -2.65
C GLY A 61 -6.94 3.49 -2.52
N TYR A 62 -6.97 2.62 -3.51
CA TYR A 62 -6.00 1.55 -3.65
C TYR A 62 -4.66 2.12 -4.11
N HIS A 63 -3.58 1.66 -3.49
CA HIS A 63 -2.27 2.26 -3.69
C HIS A 63 -1.13 1.23 -3.84
N PRO A 64 -1.23 0.32 -4.82
CA PRO A 64 -0.14 -0.61 -5.09
C PRO A 64 1.09 0.13 -5.62
N CYS A 65 2.28 -0.39 -5.33
CA CYS A 65 3.52 0.11 -5.89
C CYS A 65 4.37 -1.03 -6.43
N VAL A 66 5.18 -0.73 -7.43
CA VAL A 66 6.07 -1.70 -8.09
C VAL A 66 7.44 -1.10 -8.30
N ALA A 67 8.48 -1.94 -8.16
CA ALA A 67 9.83 -1.60 -8.58
C ALA A 67 10.05 -2.03 -10.03
N ALA A 68 10.84 -1.28 -10.78
CA ALA A 68 11.33 -1.72 -12.07
C ALA A 68 12.22 -2.98 -11.90
N PRO A 69 12.25 -3.89 -12.89
CA PRO A 69 13.06 -5.09 -12.82
C PRO A 69 14.55 -4.76 -12.58
N GLY A 70 15.19 -5.59 -11.76
CA GLY A 70 16.61 -5.42 -11.44
C GLY A 70 16.92 -4.48 -10.26
N PHE A 71 15.90 -3.87 -9.66
CA PHE A 71 16.07 -3.00 -8.51
C PHE A 71 15.38 -3.57 -7.27
N GLN A 72 16.00 -3.34 -6.11
CA GLN A 72 15.36 -3.57 -4.82
C GLN A 72 14.70 -2.26 -4.35
N MET A 73 13.46 -2.35 -3.92
CA MET A 73 12.70 -1.23 -3.37
C MET A 73 12.41 -1.48 -1.90
N TYR A 74 12.77 -0.52 -1.09
CA TYR A 74 12.37 -0.41 0.31
C TYR A 74 11.44 0.80 0.46
N TYR A 75 10.41 0.66 1.27
CA TYR A 75 9.59 1.80 1.65
C TYR A 75 9.34 1.79 3.17
N PHE A 76 9.45 2.95 3.74
CA PHE A 76 9.04 3.25 5.11
C PHE A 76 7.64 3.85 5.06
N THR A 77 6.74 3.37 5.92
CA THR A 77 5.37 3.87 5.95
C THR A 77 4.98 4.37 7.34
N ILE A 78 4.22 5.46 7.37
CA ILE A 78 3.55 5.99 8.56
C ILE A 78 2.06 6.00 8.25
N ILE A 79 1.28 5.39 9.14
CA ILE A 79 -0.18 5.32 9.04
C ILE A 79 -0.76 6.10 10.21
N VAL A 80 -1.65 7.04 9.91
CA VAL A 80 -2.30 7.90 10.91
C VAL A 80 -3.81 7.72 10.84
N GLY A 81 -4.41 7.36 11.97
CA GLY A 81 -5.86 7.19 12.14
C GLY A 81 -6.37 7.92 13.38
N LYS A 82 -7.67 8.20 13.41
CA LYS A 82 -8.28 9.01 14.48
C LYS A 82 -8.48 8.25 15.79
N THR A 83 -8.90 7.00 15.76
CA THR A 83 -9.43 6.32 16.95
C THR A 83 -8.83 4.96 17.24
N GLN A 84 -8.44 4.20 16.25
CA GLN A 84 -7.96 2.82 16.40
C GLN A 84 -6.57 2.64 15.81
N ARG A 85 -5.84 1.67 16.35
CA ARG A 85 -4.52 1.27 15.87
C ARG A 85 -4.52 -0.09 15.16
N SER A 86 -5.67 -0.76 15.07
CA SER A 86 -5.76 -2.02 14.33
C SER A 86 -5.74 -1.76 12.83
N LEU A 87 -4.89 -2.48 12.14
CA LEU A 87 -4.74 -2.41 10.69
C LEU A 87 -5.42 -3.62 10.05
N VAL A 88 -6.66 -3.43 9.63
CA VAL A 88 -7.37 -4.43 8.82
C VAL A 88 -7.43 -3.92 7.40
N GLN A 89 -6.56 -4.44 6.55
CA GLN A 89 -6.46 -4.02 5.16
C GLN A 89 -7.68 -4.50 4.37
N TYR A 90 -8.29 -3.60 3.61
CA TYR A 90 -9.31 -3.94 2.62
C TYR A 90 -8.64 -4.21 1.27
N PHE A 91 -8.66 -5.46 0.83
CA PHE A 91 -8.08 -5.86 -0.45
C PHE A 91 -9.08 -5.66 -1.59
N HIS A 92 -8.55 -5.28 -2.74
CA HIS A 92 -9.33 -5.25 -3.96
C HIS A 92 -9.82 -6.66 -4.30
N PRO A 93 -11.13 -6.88 -4.56
CA PRO A 93 -11.70 -8.20 -4.77
C PRO A 93 -11.00 -9.02 -5.87
N ASP A 94 -10.67 -8.39 -7.00
CA ASP A 94 -10.02 -9.07 -8.13
C ASP A 94 -8.60 -9.56 -7.83
N TYR A 95 -7.98 -9.06 -6.76
CA TYR A 95 -6.60 -9.39 -6.37
C TYR A 95 -6.51 -10.11 -5.02
N GLU A 96 -7.63 -10.52 -4.46
CA GLU A 96 -7.67 -11.20 -3.15
C GLU A 96 -6.88 -12.52 -3.17
N TYR A 97 -6.79 -13.19 -4.32
CA TYR A 97 -5.98 -14.39 -4.51
C TYR A 97 -4.49 -14.18 -4.14
N GLN A 98 -3.99 -12.95 -4.14
CA GLN A 98 -2.62 -12.63 -3.74
C GLN A 98 -2.36 -12.92 -2.26
N LEU A 99 -3.40 -13.00 -1.43
CA LEU A 99 -3.30 -13.44 -0.04
C LEU A 99 -2.79 -14.88 0.07
N GLU A 100 -3.05 -15.69 -0.95
CA GLU A 100 -2.66 -17.10 -1.00
C GLU A 100 -1.27 -17.30 -1.62
N THR A 101 -0.87 -16.42 -2.53
CA THR A 101 0.31 -16.62 -3.37
C THR A 101 1.57 -15.92 -2.86
N ILE A 102 1.41 -14.89 -2.04
CA ILE A 102 2.56 -14.14 -1.51
C ILE A 102 2.92 -14.65 -0.11
N PRO A 103 4.13 -15.21 0.08
CA PRO A 103 4.56 -15.71 1.38
C PRO A 103 4.48 -14.63 2.49
N GLY A 104 4.03 -15.04 3.68
CA GLY A 104 4.00 -14.19 4.88
C GLY A 104 2.81 -13.23 5.00
N ILE A 105 1.97 -13.09 3.97
CA ILE A 105 0.81 -12.18 4.04
C ILE A 105 -0.21 -12.64 5.07
N LYS A 106 -0.56 -13.90 5.10
CA LYS A 106 -1.51 -14.46 6.07
C LYS A 106 -1.04 -14.26 7.51
N ASP A 107 0.24 -14.45 7.74
CA ASP A 107 0.82 -14.28 9.08
C ASP A 107 0.85 -12.80 9.48
N MET A 108 1.16 -11.92 8.54
CA MET A 108 1.10 -10.49 8.76
C MET A 108 -0.32 -10.04 9.16
N ILE A 109 -1.36 -10.49 8.46
CA ILE A 109 -2.76 -10.16 8.77
C ILE A 109 -3.13 -10.63 10.18
N LYS A 110 -2.68 -11.82 10.61
CA LYS A 110 -2.91 -12.32 11.97
C LYS A 110 -2.25 -11.45 13.03
N ASN A 111 -1.07 -10.95 12.76
CA ASN A 111 -0.26 -10.18 13.71
C ASN A 111 -0.70 -8.72 13.86
N PHE A 112 -1.49 -8.19 12.94
CA PHE A 112 -1.96 -6.79 12.95
C PHE A 112 -3.47 -6.65 13.25
N LYS A 113 -4.08 -7.66 13.81
CA LYS A 113 -5.47 -7.59 14.29
C LYS A 113 -5.58 -6.89 15.63
#